data_5121c3316dfc7c432be5c6d7e55ab141
#
_entry.id   5121c3316dfc7c432be5c6d7e55ab141
#
_cell.length_a   1.000
_cell.length_b   1.000
_cell.length_c   1.000
_cell.angle_alpha   90.00
_cell.angle_beta   90.00
_cell.angle_gamma   90.00
#
_symmetry.space_group_name_H-M   'P 1'
#
loop_
_entity.id
_entity.type
_entity.pdbx_description
1 polymer ?
#
loop_
_entity_poly.entity_id
_entity_poly.type
_entity_poly.pdbx_seq_one_letter_code
_entity_poly.pdbx_strand_id
1 'polypeptide(L)'
;MAEQGRCCDLGAGEQGGAPHWEKSLGTYVGCFSDHGHERTLKGAVFYDLRKMTVSHCQDACAERSYVYAGLEAGAECYCGNRLPATSVGLEECSHECKGEKGSVCGAVDRLSVYRVDELQPGSRKRRTATYRGCFRLPENITHAFPSSLIQANVTVETCSGFCSQKEFPLAILRGWECYCAYPTPQFNLRDAMDSSLCGQDPEAQRLAEYCEVYQTPVQDTRCTDRRFLPNKSKVFVALSSFPGAGNTWARHLIEHATGFYTGSYYFDGTLYNKGFKGEKDHWRSRRTICVKTHESGRREIEMFDSAILLIRNPYRSLVAEFNRKCAGHLGYAADRNWKSKEWPDFVNSYASWWSSHVLDWLKYGKRLLVVHYEELRRSLVPTLREMVAFLNVSVSEERLLCVENNKEGSFRRRGRRSHDPEPFTPEMKDLINGYIRTVDKALRDHNWTGLPREYVPR
;
A
#
# COMPACT_ATOMS: atom_id res chain seq x y z
N MET A 1 -7.44 -38.91 -18.87
CA MET A 1 -6.53 -39.91 -18.31
C MET A 1 -5.64 -39.09 -17.37
N ALA A 2 -5.93 -38.95 -16.09
CA ALA A 2 -5.66 -39.88 -14.97
C ALA A 2 -4.14 -40.12 -14.85
N GLU A 3 -3.53 -39.73 -13.75
CA GLU A 3 -3.40 -40.31 -12.42
C GLU A 3 -2.66 -39.33 -11.53
N GLN A 4 -3.09 -38.90 -10.40
CA GLN A 4 -3.10 -39.52 -9.05
C GLN A 4 -1.74 -40.09 -8.60
N GLY A 5 -1.15 -39.47 -7.60
CA GLY A 5 -0.08 -39.98 -6.76
C GLY A 5 -0.19 -39.42 -5.34
N ARG A 6 -0.87 -40.13 -4.46
CA ARG A 6 -0.84 -39.97 -3.01
C ARG A 6 0.40 -40.71 -2.45
N CYS A 7 0.99 -40.13 -1.41
CA CYS A 7 1.70 -40.81 -0.30
C CYS A 7 2.14 -39.74 0.71
N CYS A 8 2.15 -39.82 2.04
CA CYS A 8 1.80 -40.87 3.00
C CYS A 8 1.38 -40.22 4.31
N ASP A 9 0.45 -40.82 4.99
CA ASP A 9 0.19 -40.64 6.43
C ASP A 9 1.37 -41.18 7.25
N LEU A 10 1.75 -40.46 8.28
CA LEU A 10 2.25 -41.06 9.53
C LEU A 10 1.78 -40.20 10.69
N GLY A 11 1.08 -40.85 11.56
CA GLY A 11 0.30 -40.37 12.64
C GLY A 11 1.03 -40.10 13.94
N ALA A 12 0.19 -39.68 14.86
CA ALA A 12 0.20 -39.79 16.31
C ALA A 12 0.92 -38.74 17.12
N GLY A 13 0.14 -38.10 17.98
CA GLY A 13 0.58 -37.33 19.14
C GLY A 13 -0.49 -36.39 19.63
N GLU A 14 -1.61 -36.89 20.13
CA GLU A 14 -2.57 -36.15 20.93
C GLU A 14 -1.90 -35.69 22.22
N GLN A 15 -1.71 -34.37 22.35
CA GLN A 15 -1.65 -33.72 23.66
C GLN A 15 -2.80 -32.72 23.68
N GLY A 16 -3.76 -32.98 24.60
CA GLY A 16 -4.98 -32.25 24.79
C GLY A 16 -4.71 -30.78 25.18
N GLY A 17 -4.77 -29.89 24.20
CA GLY A 17 -4.99 -28.49 24.37
C GLY A 17 -6.49 -28.23 24.16
N ALA A 18 -7.10 -27.35 24.99
CA ALA A 18 -8.48 -26.94 24.83
C ALA A 18 -8.74 -26.47 23.38
N PRO A 19 -9.92 -26.80 22.82
CA PRO A 19 -10.21 -26.53 21.40
C PRO A 19 -10.06 -25.04 21.12
N HIS A 20 -9.48 -24.72 19.96
CA HIS A 20 -9.09 -23.35 19.52
C HIS A 20 -10.25 -22.33 19.54
N TRP A 21 -11.50 -22.79 19.51
CA TRP A 21 -12.70 -21.97 19.57
C TRP A 21 -13.01 -21.39 20.97
N GLU A 22 -12.61 -22.04 22.06
CA GLU A 22 -12.79 -21.51 23.43
C GLU A 22 -11.94 -20.26 23.71
N LYS A 23 -10.77 -20.13 23.05
CA LYS A 23 -9.93 -18.93 23.16
C LYS A 23 -10.53 -17.72 22.43
N SER A 24 -11.24 -17.93 21.32
CA SER A 24 -11.86 -16.83 20.58
C SER A 24 -13.13 -16.30 21.22
N LEU A 25 -13.88 -17.13 21.95
CA LEU A 25 -15.06 -16.72 22.71
C LEU A 25 -14.74 -15.77 23.86
N GLY A 26 -13.55 -15.90 24.49
CA GLY A 26 -13.11 -15.03 25.58
C GLY A 26 -12.76 -13.59 25.13
N THR A 27 -12.55 -13.36 23.84
CA THR A 27 -12.20 -12.06 23.27
C THR A 27 -13.33 -11.37 22.50
N TYR A 28 -14.45 -12.05 22.29
CA TYR A 28 -15.61 -11.50 21.60
C TYR A 28 -16.26 -10.37 22.39
N VAL A 29 -16.42 -9.19 21.74
CA VAL A 29 -16.96 -7.99 22.36
C VAL A 29 -18.44 -7.77 22.02
N GLY A 30 -18.83 -8.07 20.76
CA GLY A 30 -20.20 -7.89 20.31
C GLY A 30 -20.33 -7.74 18.81
N CYS A 31 -21.58 -7.64 18.35
CA CYS A 31 -21.96 -7.30 16.98
C CYS A 31 -22.29 -5.81 16.90
N PHE A 32 -21.79 -5.12 15.89
CA PHE A 32 -21.96 -3.68 15.70
C PHE A 32 -22.40 -3.39 14.26
N SER A 33 -23.24 -2.37 14.10
CA SER A 33 -23.56 -1.84 12.77
C SER A 33 -22.31 -1.24 12.14
N ASP A 34 -22.07 -1.52 10.86
CA ASP A 34 -20.92 -0.97 10.13
C ASP A 34 -21.35 -0.56 8.72
N HIS A 35 -21.56 0.72 8.51
CA HIS A 35 -22.00 1.25 7.22
C HIS A 35 -20.82 1.83 6.45
N GLY A 36 -20.77 1.58 5.13
CA GLY A 36 -19.64 1.97 4.28
C GLY A 36 -19.25 3.44 4.34
N HIS A 37 -20.12 4.31 4.79
CA HIS A 37 -19.84 5.75 4.96
C HIS A 37 -19.46 6.14 6.39
N GLU A 38 -19.79 5.31 7.36
CA GLU A 38 -19.48 5.55 8.78
C GLU A 38 -19.02 4.25 9.44
N ARG A 39 -17.74 3.96 9.28
CA ARG A 39 -17.10 2.76 9.80
C ARG A 39 -17.02 2.79 11.33
N THR A 40 -17.35 1.68 11.95
CA THR A 40 -17.23 1.48 13.41
C THR A 40 -15.78 1.42 13.84
N LEU A 41 -14.95 0.65 13.12
CA LEU A 41 -13.50 0.62 13.31
C LEU A 41 -12.82 1.36 12.15
N LYS A 42 -12.18 2.50 12.46
CA LYS A 42 -11.64 3.44 11.47
C LYS A 42 -10.13 3.27 11.19
N GLY A 43 -9.51 2.24 11.77
CA GLY A 43 -8.08 1.97 11.61
C GLY A 43 -7.73 1.20 10.33
N ALA A 44 -6.76 0.29 10.43
CA ALA A 44 -6.31 -0.49 9.29
C ALA A 44 -7.36 -1.50 8.80
N VAL A 45 -7.37 -1.78 7.48
CA VAL A 45 -8.31 -2.71 6.85
C VAL A 45 -7.53 -3.78 6.08
N PHE A 46 -7.98 -5.04 6.19
CA PHE A 46 -7.41 -6.20 5.51
C PHE A 46 -8.50 -7.07 4.91
N TYR A 47 -8.18 -7.77 3.84
CA TYR A 47 -9.10 -8.65 3.14
C TYR A 47 -8.43 -10.01 2.90
N ASP A 48 -9.10 -11.11 3.24
CA ASP A 48 -8.72 -12.44 2.80
C ASP A 48 -9.96 -13.28 2.52
N LEU A 49 -10.29 -13.44 1.24
CA LEU A 49 -11.50 -14.16 0.79
C LEU A 49 -11.43 -15.69 0.97
N ARG A 50 -10.31 -16.23 1.42
CA ARG A 50 -10.13 -17.69 1.52
C ARG A 50 -9.75 -18.20 2.90
N LYS A 51 -8.98 -17.39 3.64
CA LYS A 51 -8.32 -17.82 4.88
C LYS A 51 -8.56 -16.90 6.07
N MET A 52 -9.57 -16.01 5.98
CA MET A 52 -9.88 -15.13 7.09
C MET A 52 -10.35 -15.94 8.29
N THR A 53 -9.70 -15.76 9.44
CA THR A 53 -10.07 -16.30 10.74
C THR A 53 -10.08 -15.19 11.77
N VAL A 54 -10.71 -15.43 12.91
CA VAL A 54 -10.67 -14.47 14.03
C VAL A 54 -9.24 -14.18 14.45
N SER A 55 -8.44 -15.21 14.66
CA SER A 55 -7.03 -15.06 15.06
C SER A 55 -6.20 -14.33 14.01
N HIS A 56 -6.43 -14.59 12.72
CA HIS A 56 -5.72 -13.89 11.64
C HIS A 56 -6.02 -12.37 11.64
N CYS A 57 -7.27 -11.99 11.89
CA CYS A 57 -7.66 -10.59 12.02
C CYS A 57 -7.06 -9.97 13.30
N GLN A 58 -7.14 -10.66 14.45
CA GLN A 58 -6.55 -10.19 15.70
C GLN A 58 -5.04 -9.98 15.58
N ASP A 59 -4.30 -10.94 14.99
CA ASP A 59 -2.86 -10.84 14.75
C ASP A 59 -2.52 -9.63 13.87
N ALA A 60 -3.27 -9.43 12.79
CA ALA A 60 -3.05 -8.31 11.87
C ALA A 60 -3.31 -6.95 12.54
N CYS A 61 -4.29 -6.86 13.45
CA CYS A 61 -4.58 -5.66 14.24
C CYS A 61 -3.56 -5.47 15.35
N ALA A 62 -3.16 -6.54 16.05
CA ALA A 62 -2.13 -6.53 17.08
C ALA A 62 -0.77 -6.04 16.55
N GLU A 63 -0.36 -6.50 15.36
CA GLU A 63 0.87 -6.05 14.69
C GLU A 63 0.92 -4.52 14.49
N ARG A 64 -0.23 -3.85 14.54
CA ARG A 64 -0.38 -2.40 14.36
C ARG A 64 -0.86 -1.68 15.62
N SER A 65 -0.81 -2.37 16.75
CA SER A 65 -1.15 -1.83 18.08
C SER A 65 -2.60 -1.36 18.22
N TYR A 66 -3.54 -1.96 17.47
CA TYR A 66 -4.96 -1.75 17.68
C TYR A 66 -5.50 -2.67 18.77
N VAL A 67 -6.51 -2.18 19.49
CA VAL A 67 -7.16 -2.87 20.63
C VAL A 67 -8.28 -3.78 20.15
N TYR A 68 -8.92 -3.45 19.05
CA TYR A 68 -10.05 -4.19 18.49
C TYR A 68 -9.79 -4.66 17.08
N ALA A 69 -10.27 -5.87 16.79
CA ALA A 69 -10.32 -6.50 15.49
C ALA A 69 -11.79 -6.78 15.16
N GLY A 70 -12.28 -6.24 14.07
CA GLY A 70 -13.65 -6.42 13.61
C GLY A 70 -13.68 -7.19 12.30
N LEU A 71 -14.59 -8.15 12.18
CA LEU A 71 -14.75 -8.97 10.99
C LEU A 71 -16.09 -8.72 10.34
N GLU A 72 -16.11 -8.56 9.02
CA GLU A 72 -17.29 -8.30 8.21
C GLU A 72 -17.34 -9.27 7.02
N ALA A 73 -18.55 -9.70 6.65
CA ALA A 73 -18.85 -10.51 5.46
C ALA A 73 -17.99 -11.80 5.34
N GLY A 74 -17.50 -12.33 6.45
CA GLY A 74 -16.71 -13.56 6.51
C GLY A 74 -15.25 -13.43 6.02
N ALA A 75 -14.83 -12.29 5.47
CA ALA A 75 -13.56 -12.14 4.75
C ALA A 75 -12.85 -10.82 4.95
N GLU A 76 -13.47 -9.84 5.57
CA GLU A 76 -12.95 -8.50 5.77
C GLU A 76 -12.56 -8.31 7.23
N CYS A 77 -11.40 -7.69 7.47
CA CYS A 77 -10.87 -7.41 8.80
C CYS A 77 -10.62 -5.93 8.95
N TYR A 78 -11.18 -5.33 9.98
CA TYR A 78 -11.08 -3.92 10.35
C TYR A 78 -10.44 -3.79 11.72
N CYS A 79 -9.53 -2.84 11.89
CA CYS A 79 -8.86 -2.57 13.16
C CYS A 79 -9.25 -1.21 13.70
N GLY A 80 -9.26 -1.04 15.02
CA GLY A 80 -9.49 0.26 15.65
C GLY A 80 -9.28 0.22 17.15
N ASN A 81 -9.36 1.40 17.77
CA ASN A 81 -9.15 1.56 19.22
C ASN A 81 -10.41 2.05 19.94
N ARG A 82 -11.47 2.37 19.22
CA ARG A 82 -12.73 2.88 19.80
C ARG A 82 -13.92 2.13 19.26
N LEU A 83 -14.92 1.93 20.10
CA LEU A 83 -16.19 1.34 19.75
C LEU A 83 -17.32 2.31 20.12
N PRO A 84 -18.46 2.29 19.38
CA PRO A 84 -19.67 2.96 19.81
C PRO A 84 -20.21 2.32 21.09
N ALA A 85 -21.02 3.06 21.82
CA ALA A 85 -21.57 2.60 23.09
C ALA A 85 -22.64 1.49 22.92
N THR A 86 -23.26 1.38 21.75
CA THR A 86 -24.35 0.44 21.47
C THR A 86 -23.93 -0.63 20.49
N SER A 87 -24.15 -1.89 20.87
CA SER A 87 -24.07 -3.05 19.98
C SER A 87 -25.45 -3.40 19.45
N VAL A 88 -25.51 -4.15 18.35
CA VAL A 88 -26.73 -4.76 17.79
C VAL A 88 -26.89 -6.20 18.28
N GLY A 89 -28.00 -6.86 17.92
CA GLY A 89 -28.22 -8.26 18.30
C GLY A 89 -27.16 -9.21 17.72
N LEU A 90 -26.77 -10.23 18.50
CA LEU A 90 -25.73 -11.19 18.09
C LEU A 90 -26.11 -11.95 16.81
N GLU A 91 -27.39 -12.18 16.61
CA GLU A 91 -27.97 -12.88 15.45
C GLU A 91 -27.76 -12.13 14.14
N GLU A 92 -27.49 -10.82 14.19
CA GLU A 92 -27.22 -10.01 13.00
C GLU A 92 -25.83 -10.25 12.41
N CYS A 93 -24.90 -10.78 13.22
CA CYS A 93 -23.54 -11.19 12.79
C CYS A 93 -23.50 -12.69 12.51
N SER A 94 -24.10 -13.16 11.42
CA SER A 94 -24.35 -14.58 11.17
C SER A 94 -23.40 -15.25 10.17
N HIS A 95 -22.48 -14.52 9.54
CA HIS A 95 -21.58 -15.09 8.56
C HIS A 95 -20.40 -15.81 9.21
N GLU A 96 -20.14 -17.04 8.80
CA GLU A 96 -18.93 -17.76 9.20
C GLU A 96 -17.67 -17.18 8.54
N CYS A 97 -16.55 -17.34 9.23
CA CYS A 97 -15.24 -17.00 8.71
C CYS A 97 -14.86 -17.86 7.51
N LYS A 98 -14.31 -17.30 6.45
CA LYS A 98 -13.93 -18.05 5.24
C LYS A 98 -12.78 -19.04 5.47
N GLY A 99 -11.94 -18.81 6.47
CA GLY A 99 -10.82 -19.67 6.83
C GLY A 99 -11.09 -20.59 8.02
N GLU A 100 -12.23 -20.43 8.71
CA GLU A 100 -12.52 -21.16 9.96
C GLU A 100 -14.03 -21.37 10.11
N LYS A 101 -14.46 -22.62 10.14
CA LYS A 101 -15.86 -22.97 10.36
C LYS A 101 -16.23 -22.84 11.85
N GLY A 102 -17.46 -22.41 12.12
CA GLY A 102 -17.97 -22.26 13.48
C GLY A 102 -17.57 -20.96 14.17
N SER A 103 -16.69 -20.15 13.58
CA SER A 103 -16.36 -18.80 14.07
C SER A 103 -17.14 -17.74 13.31
N VAL A 104 -17.59 -16.69 14.03
CA VAL A 104 -18.44 -15.63 13.48
C VAL A 104 -17.60 -14.49 12.95
N CYS A 105 -17.80 -14.16 11.68
CA CYS A 105 -17.09 -13.09 10.98
C CYS A 105 -18.06 -12.04 10.37
N GLY A 106 -18.98 -11.53 11.19
CA GLY A 106 -19.91 -10.47 10.85
C GLY A 106 -21.04 -10.88 9.89
N ALA A 107 -21.56 -9.92 9.20
CA ALA A 107 -22.46 -10.05 8.06
C ALA A 107 -22.24 -8.84 7.13
N VAL A 108 -23.09 -8.63 6.13
CA VAL A 108 -23.06 -7.40 5.32
C VAL A 108 -23.52 -6.24 6.18
N ASP A 109 -22.73 -5.18 6.26
CA ASP A 109 -22.93 -4.00 7.12
C ASP A 109 -23.04 -4.35 8.63
N ARG A 110 -22.44 -5.47 9.04
CA ARG A 110 -22.39 -5.94 10.44
C ARG A 110 -20.98 -6.43 10.79
N LEU A 111 -20.44 -5.89 11.86
CA LEU A 111 -19.08 -6.12 12.32
C LEU A 111 -19.08 -6.99 13.58
N SER A 112 -18.56 -8.21 13.50
CA SER A 112 -18.20 -9.01 14.68
C SER A 112 -16.91 -8.49 15.27
N VAL A 113 -16.94 -7.92 16.47
CA VAL A 113 -15.76 -7.32 17.09
C VAL A 113 -15.19 -8.22 18.17
N TYR A 114 -13.88 -8.36 18.13
CA TYR A 114 -13.06 -9.12 19.07
C TYR A 114 -12.00 -8.20 19.69
N ARG A 115 -11.72 -8.40 20.97
CA ARG A 115 -10.60 -7.72 21.61
C ARG A 115 -9.29 -8.37 21.14
N VAL A 116 -8.30 -7.55 20.86
CA VAL A 116 -6.95 -8.02 20.55
C VAL A 116 -6.25 -8.29 21.89
N ASP A 117 -5.85 -9.55 22.11
CA ASP A 117 -5.09 -9.92 23.30
C ASP A 117 -3.73 -9.24 23.28
N GLU A 118 -3.25 -8.79 24.45
CA GLU A 118 -1.87 -8.34 24.58
C GLU A 118 -0.95 -9.53 24.24
N LEU A 119 -0.13 -9.34 23.22
CA LEU A 119 0.84 -10.35 22.79
C LEU A 119 1.71 -10.76 23.96
N GLN A 120 1.72 -12.04 24.31
CA GLN A 120 2.57 -12.60 25.36
C GLN A 120 4.05 -12.20 25.14
N PRO A 121 4.83 -11.95 26.20
CA PRO A 121 6.26 -11.68 26.09
C PRO A 121 6.96 -12.81 25.34
N GLY A 122 7.40 -12.55 24.11
CA GLY A 122 8.05 -13.54 23.22
C GLY A 122 7.39 -13.78 21.87
N SER A 123 6.14 -13.38 21.64
CA SER A 123 5.48 -13.46 20.34
C SER A 123 5.70 -12.15 19.57
N ARG A 124 6.26 -12.24 18.38
CA ARG A 124 6.55 -11.22 17.34
C ARG A 124 6.70 -9.78 17.84
N LYS A 125 7.87 -9.19 17.67
CA LYS A 125 8.22 -7.81 18.02
C LYS A 125 7.08 -6.85 17.72
N ARG A 126 6.52 -6.20 18.76
CA ARG A 126 5.71 -4.97 18.63
C ARG A 126 6.44 -4.04 17.64
N ARG A 127 5.73 -3.50 16.66
CA ARG A 127 6.33 -2.47 15.82
C ARG A 127 6.64 -1.28 16.70
N THR A 128 7.92 -1.07 16.95
CA THR A 128 8.42 0.12 17.63
C THR A 128 8.22 1.34 16.75
N ALA A 129 8.06 2.50 17.36
CA ALA A 129 8.05 3.76 16.67
C ALA A 129 9.28 3.90 15.76
N THR A 130 9.11 4.45 14.57
CA THR A 130 10.19 4.64 13.60
C THR A 130 10.59 6.11 13.58
N TYR A 131 11.84 6.41 13.91
CA TYR A 131 12.40 7.75 13.83
C TYR A 131 12.30 8.31 12.41
N ARG A 132 11.77 9.54 12.27
CA ARG A 132 11.56 10.22 11.01
C ARG A 132 12.52 11.39 10.79
N GLY A 133 13.09 11.92 11.84
CA GLY A 133 14.03 13.02 11.79
C GLY A 133 13.77 14.10 12.84
N CYS A 134 14.58 15.15 12.76
CA CYS A 134 14.45 16.39 13.50
C CYS A 134 13.68 17.41 12.65
N PHE A 135 12.73 18.12 13.25
CA PHE A 135 11.86 19.07 12.56
C PHE A 135 11.71 20.35 13.36
N ARG A 136 11.52 21.46 12.65
CA ARG A 136 11.19 22.73 13.29
C ARG A 136 9.74 22.68 13.80
N LEU A 137 9.52 23.17 15.01
CA LEU A 137 8.18 23.30 15.58
C LEU A 137 7.34 24.32 14.80
N PRO A 138 6.05 24.08 14.62
CA PRO A 138 5.14 25.08 14.07
C PRO A 138 4.96 26.25 15.05
N GLU A 139 4.69 27.43 14.54
CA GLU A 139 4.47 28.63 15.37
C GLU A 139 3.34 28.47 16.39
N ASN A 140 2.28 27.76 15.99
CA ASN A 140 1.14 27.45 16.86
C ASN A 140 1.09 25.95 17.16
N ILE A 141 1.77 25.53 18.22
CA ILE A 141 1.87 24.14 18.68
C ILE A 141 0.49 23.56 19.00
N THR A 142 -0.37 24.29 19.70
CA THR A 142 -1.68 23.80 20.14
C THR A 142 -2.65 23.58 18.99
N HIS A 143 -2.51 24.36 17.92
CA HIS A 143 -3.30 24.15 16.71
C HIS A 143 -2.77 23.01 15.85
N ALA A 144 -1.45 22.88 15.74
CA ALA A 144 -0.81 21.86 14.91
C ALA A 144 -0.85 20.47 15.57
N PHE A 145 -0.84 20.40 16.90
CA PHE A 145 -0.78 19.16 17.67
C PHE A 145 -2.01 19.00 18.58
N PRO A 146 -3.04 18.33 18.11
CA PRO A 146 -4.34 18.27 18.78
C PRO A 146 -4.37 17.45 20.09
N SER A 147 -3.28 16.75 20.42
CA SER A 147 -3.16 16.00 21.68
C SER A 147 -1.75 16.07 22.21
N SER A 148 -1.62 16.21 23.54
CA SER A 148 -0.33 16.27 24.23
C SER A 148 -0.33 15.48 25.53
N LEU A 149 0.87 15.05 25.94
CA LEU A 149 1.17 14.45 27.24
C LEU A 149 2.42 15.13 27.78
N ILE A 150 2.27 15.86 28.89
CA ILE A 150 3.36 16.57 29.55
C ILE A 150 3.54 15.96 30.93
N GLN A 151 4.61 15.23 31.14
CA GLN A 151 4.96 14.62 32.42
C GLN A 151 6.48 14.43 32.52
N ALA A 152 7.02 14.31 33.71
CA ALA A 152 8.43 14.00 33.88
C ALA A 152 8.80 12.64 33.26
N ASN A 153 9.96 12.56 32.58
CA ASN A 153 10.51 11.33 32.01
C ASN A 153 9.67 10.68 30.87
N VAL A 154 9.07 11.47 30.01
CA VAL A 154 8.44 10.93 28.78
C VAL A 154 9.50 10.33 27.87
N THR A 155 9.35 9.05 27.54
CA THR A 155 10.21 8.34 26.59
C THR A 155 9.55 8.23 25.22
N VAL A 156 10.32 7.85 24.20
CA VAL A 156 9.79 7.57 22.85
C VAL A 156 8.67 6.53 22.89
N GLU A 157 8.86 5.46 23.68
CA GLU A 157 7.88 4.38 23.85
C GLU A 157 6.59 4.88 24.48
N THR A 158 6.70 5.68 25.57
CA THR A 158 5.54 6.25 26.26
C THR A 158 4.78 7.20 25.33
N CYS A 159 5.48 8.09 24.63
CA CYS A 159 4.89 9.03 23.68
C CYS A 159 4.23 8.29 22.50
N SER A 160 4.93 7.35 21.89
CA SER A 160 4.38 6.56 20.79
C SER A 160 3.17 5.73 21.22
N GLY A 161 3.19 5.15 22.42
CA GLY A 161 2.06 4.43 22.98
C GLY A 161 0.85 5.32 23.20
N PHE A 162 1.05 6.51 23.80
CA PHE A 162 0.00 7.50 24.02
C PHE A 162 -0.62 7.97 22.69
N CYS A 163 0.19 8.33 21.70
CA CYS A 163 -0.29 8.76 20.39
C CYS A 163 -0.99 7.63 19.62
N SER A 164 -0.48 6.39 19.74
CA SER A 164 -1.12 5.22 19.14
C SER A 164 -2.51 4.95 19.70
N GLN A 165 -2.69 5.05 21.04
CA GLN A 165 -3.99 4.89 21.69
C GLN A 165 -5.01 5.94 21.22
N LYS A 166 -4.53 7.12 20.87
CA LYS A 166 -5.35 8.21 20.34
C LYS A 166 -5.47 8.21 18.80
N GLU A 167 -4.97 7.16 18.15
CA GLU A 167 -5.03 6.96 16.69
C GLU A 167 -4.26 8.01 15.85
N PHE A 168 -3.21 8.61 16.43
CA PHE A 168 -2.34 9.51 15.68
C PHE A 168 -1.15 8.78 15.08
N PRO A 169 -0.84 9.04 13.79
CA PRO A 169 0.29 8.42 13.10
C PRO A 169 1.66 8.99 13.50
N LEU A 170 1.71 10.17 14.10
CA LEU A 170 2.95 10.82 14.52
C LEU A 170 2.98 11.03 16.03
N ALA A 171 4.11 10.68 16.63
CA ALA A 171 4.52 11.04 17.97
C ALA A 171 5.70 12.02 17.88
N ILE A 172 5.58 13.15 18.56
CA ILE A 172 6.52 14.27 18.50
C ILE A 172 7.05 14.51 19.89
N LEU A 173 8.37 14.49 20.05
CA LEU A 173 9.07 14.70 21.31
C LEU A 173 9.83 16.04 21.29
N ARG A 174 9.60 16.83 22.32
CA ARG A 174 10.35 18.05 22.65
C ARG A 174 10.74 17.98 24.12
N GLY A 175 11.96 17.55 24.42
CA GLY A 175 12.34 17.26 25.79
C GLY A 175 11.42 16.21 26.43
N TRP A 176 10.71 16.60 27.49
CA TRP A 176 9.72 15.75 28.17
C TRP A 176 8.27 15.99 27.71
N GLU A 177 8.06 16.78 26.69
CA GLU A 177 6.76 17.06 26.10
C GLU A 177 6.49 16.12 24.94
N CYS A 178 5.39 15.40 25.00
CA CYS A 178 4.91 14.55 23.92
C CYS A 178 3.70 15.17 23.25
N TYR A 179 3.73 15.24 21.95
CA TYR A 179 2.62 15.70 21.13
C TYR A 179 2.24 14.66 20.11
N CYS A 180 0.95 14.62 19.74
CA CYS A 180 0.43 13.72 18.73
C CYS A 180 -0.14 14.53 17.57
N ALA A 181 0.16 14.13 16.35
CA ALA A 181 -0.28 14.86 15.16
C ALA A 181 -0.52 13.99 13.94
N TYR A 182 -1.19 14.60 12.98
CA TYR A 182 -1.16 14.20 11.58
C TYR A 182 -0.18 15.09 10.82
N PRO A 183 0.40 14.62 9.70
CA PRO A 183 1.09 15.52 8.78
C PRO A 183 0.12 16.59 8.26
N THR A 184 0.54 17.86 8.33
CA THR A 184 -0.22 19.01 7.83
C THR A 184 0.66 19.86 6.91
N PRO A 185 0.12 20.81 6.13
CA PRO A 185 0.93 21.72 5.33
C PRO A 185 1.95 22.53 6.15
N GLN A 186 1.60 22.87 7.40
CA GLN A 186 2.46 23.61 8.32
C GLN A 186 3.47 22.71 9.05
N PHE A 187 3.20 21.42 9.11
CA PHE A 187 4.07 20.40 9.72
C PHE A 187 4.11 19.13 8.86
N ASN A 188 4.89 19.20 7.79
CA ASN A 188 5.08 18.10 6.86
C ASN A 188 6.40 17.37 7.11
N LEU A 189 6.50 16.10 6.63
CA LEU A 189 7.66 15.26 6.86
C LEU A 189 8.76 15.38 5.78
N ARG A 190 8.74 16.45 4.97
CA ARG A 190 9.73 16.69 3.90
C ARG A 190 10.89 17.53 4.39
N ASP A 191 10.63 18.43 5.33
CA ASP A 191 11.55 19.46 5.78
C ASP A 191 12.32 19.00 7.03
N ALA A 192 12.84 17.76 6.98
CA ALA A 192 13.71 17.24 8.02
C ALA A 192 15.01 18.06 8.08
N MET A 193 15.34 18.50 9.28
CA MET A 193 16.55 19.25 9.59
C MET A 193 17.68 18.29 9.98
N ASP A 194 18.89 18.86 10.15
CA ASP A 194 20.00 18.08 10.70
C ASP A 194 19.65 17.54 12.10
N SER A 195 19.91 16.26 12.33
CA SER A 195 19.58 15.59 13.59
C SER A 195 20.32 16.17 14.81
N SER A 196 21.44 16.86 14.60
CA SER A 196 22.18 17.55 15.66
C SER A 196 21.43 18.71 16.30
N LEU A 197 20.42 19.26 15.60
CA LEU A 197 19.57 20.35 16.11
C LEU A 197 18.56 19.87 17.15
N CYS A 198 18.21 18.58 17.16
CA CYS A 198 17.45 17.94 18.19
C CYS A 198 18.42 17.33 19.22
N GLY A 199 19.06 18.17 20.04
CA GLY A 199 20.10 17.78 20.98
C GLY A 199 19.70 16.67 21.96
N GLN A 200 20.70 16.00 22.55
CA GLN A 200 20.47 14.87 23.48
C GLN A 200 20.02 15.27 24.89
N ASP A 201 20.14 16.55 25.24
CA ASP A 201 19.73 17.06 26.57
C ASP A 201 18.23 17.45 26.56
N PRO A 202 17.37 16.76 27.33
CA PRO A 202 15.93 17.04 27.37
C PRO A 202 15.57 18.44 27.90
N GLU A 203 16.39 19.04 28.80
CA GLU A 203 16.15 20.38 29.31
C GLU A 203 16.46 21.45 28.25
N ALA A 204 17.56 21.31 27.54
CA ALA A 204 17.89 22.18 26.43
C ALA A 204 16.88 22.06 25.27
N GLN A 205 16.38 20.87 25.01
CA GLN A 205 15.36 20.61 24.00
C GLN A 205 14.01 21.26 24.31
N ARG A 206 13.67 21.43 25.58
CA ARG A 206 12.40 22.07 26.00
C ARG A 206 12.30 23.53 25.58
N LEU A 207 13.42 24.21 25.41
CA LEU A 207 13.48 25.60 24.96
C LEU A 207 13.80 25.70 23.44
N ALA A 208 14.16 24.58 22.80
CA ALA A 208 14.52 24.55 21.39
C ALA A 208 13.30 24.73 20.47
N GLU A 209 13.55 25.32 19.30
CA GLU A 209 12.56 25.44 18.22
C GLU A 209 12.40 24.13 17.42
N TYR A 210 13.04 23.04 17.86
CA TYR A 210 13.11 21.75 17.15
C TYR A 210 12.53 20.62 17.99
N CYS A 211 12.04 19.59 17.29
CA CYS A 211 11.46 18.41 17.91
C CYS A 211 11.82 17.15 17.12
N GLU A 212 11.90 16.04 17.81
CA GLU A 212 12.06 14.72 17.23
C GLU A 212 10.70 14.14 16.81
N VAL A 213 10.61 13.61 15.61
CA VAL A 213 9.39 13.02 15.07
C VAL A 213 9.54 11.53 14.87
N TYR A 214 8.57 10.79 15.36
CA TYR A 214 8.48 9.33 15.26
C TYR A 214 7.17 8.93 14.60
N GLN A 215 7.26 8.00 13.65
CA GLN A 215 6.10 7.33 13.07
C GLN A 215 5.59 6.28 14.04
N THR A 216 4.36 6.40 14.49
CA THR A 216 3.70 5.37 15.29
C THR A 216 3.31 4.16 14.42
N PRO A 217 2.95 3.01 15.00
CA PRO A 217 2.39 1.88 14.24
C PRO A 217 1.03 2.17 13.59
N VAL A 218 0.34 3.23 14.02
CA VAL A 218 -0.98 3.61 13.52
C VAL A 218 -0.91 4.10 12.08
N GLN A 219 -1.85 3.63 11.26
CA GLN A 219 -1.99 4.10 9.89
C GLN A 219 -2.77 5.42 9.87
N ASP A 220 -2.29 6.40 9.10
CA ASP A 220 -3.07 7.60 8.79
C ASP A 220 -4.24 7.21 7.88
N THR A 221 -5.46 7.29 8.40
CA THR A 221 -6.67 6.82 7.70
C THR A 221 -7.39 7.91 6.91
N ARG A 222 -6.95 9.17 6.95
CA ARG A 222 -7.62 10.31 6.30
C ARG A 222 -7.74 10.19 4.78
N CYS A 223 -6.96 9.31 4.13
CA CYS A 223 -6.99 9.05 2.69
C CYS A 223 -7.34 7.60 2.34
N THR A 224 -7.86 6.81 3.27
CA THR A 224 -8.12 5.38 3.01
C THR A 224 -9.55 5.10 2.54
N ASP A 225 -10.46 6.06 2.67
CA ASP A 225 -11.81 6.00 2.13
C ASP A 225 -11.77 5.93 0.60
N ARG A 226 -12.33 4.88 0.04
CA ARG A 226 -12.35 4.65 -1.42
C ARG A 226 -13.71 4.13 -1.83
N ARG A 227 -14.18 4.62 -2.99
CA ARG A 227 -15.49 4.26 -3.54
C ARG A 227 -15.44 4.18 -5.06
N PHE A 228 -16.44 3.58 -5.66
CA PHE A 228 -16.66 3.70 -7.09
C PHE A 228 -17.17 5.11 -7.44
N LEU A 229 -16.95 5.52 -8.68
CA LEU A 229 -17.54 6.78 -9.16
C LEU A 229 -19.05 6.74 -9.01
N PRO A 230 -19.67 7.81 -8.51
CA PRO A 230 -21.14 7.87 -8.33
C PRO A 230 -21.87 7.81 -9.67
N ASN A 231 -21.25 8.36 -10.71
CA ASN A 231 -21.73 8.31 -12.09
C ASN A 231 -20.66 7.69 -12.99
N LYS A 232 -21.08 7.05 -14.08
CA LYS A 232 -20.13 6.54 -15.09
C LYS A 232 -19.29 7.68 -15.66
N SER A 233 -18.00 7.51 -15.71
CA SER A 233 -17.08 8.50 -16.27
C SER A 233 -17.41 8.77 -17.74
N LYS A 234 -17.43 10.04 -18.11
CA LYS A 234 -17.56 10.45 -19.52
C LYS A 234 -16.25 10.22 -20.28
N VAL A 235 -15.11 10.35 -19.59
CA VAL A 235 -13.77 10.14 -20.16
C VAL A 235 -13.24 8.79 -19.72
N PHE A 236 -12.81 7.99 -20.67
CA PHE A 236 -12.25 6.67 -20.39
C PHE A 236 -10.72 6.74 -20.37
N VAL A 237 -10.14 6.63 -19.17
CA VAL A 237 -8.71 6.86 -18.94
C VAL A 237 -7.98 5.55 -18.70
N ALA A 238 -6.88 5.31 -19.43
CA ALA A 238 -5.95 4.24 -19.15
C ALA A 238 -4.88 4.68 -18.14
N LEU A 239 -4.49 3.77 -17.24
CA LEU A 239 -3.20 3.81 -16.57
C LEU A 239 -2.34 2.72 -17.22
N SER A 240 -1.61 3.12 -18.25
CA SER A 240 -0.84 2.21 -19.08
C SER A 240 0.61 2.11 -18.64
N SER A 241 1.16 0.92 -18.69
CA SER A 241 2.57 0.67 -18.43
C SER A 241 3.01 -0.69 -18.97
N PHE A 242 4.30 -0.84 -19.22
CA PHE A 242 4.90 -2.16 -19.33
C PHE A 242 4.75 -2.94 -17.98
N PRO A 243 4.57 -4.28 -17.98
CA PRO A 243 4.56 -5.07 -16.78
C PRO A 243 5.81 -4.85 -15.92
N GLY A 244 5.67 -4.82 -14.60
CA GLY A 244 6.79 -4.54 -13.70
C GLY A 244 7.19 -3.07 -13.57
N ALA A 245 6.53 -2.15 -14.29
CA ALA A 245 6.81 -0.71 -14.21
C ALA A 245 6.23 -0.01 -12.96
N GLY A 246 5.55 -0.73 -12.07
CA GLY A 246 5.01 -0.15 -10.84
C GLY A 246 3.55 0.29 -10.92
N ASN A 247 2.79 -0.20 -11.90
CA ASN A 247 1.38 0.13 -12.10
C ASN A 247 0.53 -0.06 -10.83
N THR A 248 0.70 -1.18 -10.10
CA THR A 248 -0.02 -1.43 -8.84
C THR A 248 0.27 -0.36 -7.79
N TRP A 249 1.50 0.13 -7.71
CA TRP A 249 1.86 1.21 -6.80
C TRP A 249 1.24 2.55 -7.24
N ALA A 250 1.27 2.87 -8.53
CA ALA A 250 0.60 4.06 -9.05
C ALA A 250 -0.92 4.02 -8.79
N ARG A 251 -1.58 2.86 -8.97
CA ARG A 251 -2.99 2.67 -8.59
C ARG A 251 -3.24 2.95 -7.12
N HIS A 252 -2.40 2.41 -6.24
CA HIS A 252 -2.49 2.67 -4.80
C HIS A 252 -2.45 4.18 -4.50
N LEU A 253 -1.50 4.90 -5.09
CA LEU A 253 -1.37 6.34 -4.90
C LEU A 253 -2.61 7.10 -5.44
N ILE A 254 -3.06 6.76 -6.64
CA ILE A 254 -4.25 7.37 -7.27
C ILE A 254 -5.49 7.11 -6.43
N GLU A 255 -5.74 5.86 -6.00
CA GLU A 255 -6.92 5.51 -5.20
C GLU A 255 -6.96 6.28 -3.88
N HIS A 256 -5.82 6.40 -3.19
CA HIS A 256 -5.74 7.13 -1.93
C HIS A 256 -5.85 8.64 -2.14
N ALA A 257 -5.27 9.18 -3.20
CA ALA A 257 -5.34 10.61 -3.51
C ALA A 257 -6.75 11.03 -3.95
N THR A 258 -7.40 10.24 -4.81
CA THR A 258 -8.70 10.62 -5.39
C THR A 258 -9.90 10.16 -4.55
N GLY A 259 -9.73 9.13 -3.70
CA GLY A 259 -10.85 8.46 -3.03
C GLY A 259 -11.68 7.58 -3.96
N PHE A 260 -11.20 7.30 -5.18
CA PHE A 260 -11.92 6.47 -6.14
C PHE A 260 -11.11 5.23 -6.52
N TYR A 261 -11.82 4.08 -6.65
CA TYR A 261 -11.19 2.84 -7.10
C TYR A 261 -10.69 2.96 -8.55
N THR A 262 -9.57 2.31 -8.82
CA THR A 262 -9.05 2.07 -10.16
C THR A 262 -9.51 0.70 -10.67
N GLY A 263 -9.84 0.61 -11.95
CA GLY A 263 -10.16 -0.65 -12.64
C GLY A 263 -8.91 -1.37 -13.15
N SER A 264 -9.13 -2.54 -13.75
CA SER A 264 -8.10 -3.31 -14.41
C SER A 264 -8.65 -3.95 -15.68
N TYR A 265 -7.89 -3.92 -16.75
CA TYR A 265 -8.19 -4.67 -17.98
C TYR A 265 -8.21 -6.18 -17.71
N TYR A 266 -7.45 -6.61 -16.70
CA TYR A 266 -7.34 -7.98 -16.24
C TYR A 266 -8.07 -8.17 -14.92
N PHE A 267 -8.43 -9.40 -14.58
CA PHE A 267 -8.87 -9.76 -13.24
C PHE A 267 -7.70 -10.35 -12.43
N ASP A 268 -7.43 -9.78 -11.26
CA ASP A 268 -6.42 -10.28 -10.32
C ASP A 268 -7.01 -10.43 -8.92
N GLY A 269 -7.37 -11.67 -8.57
CA GLY A 269 -7.96 -11.99 -7.26
C GLY A 269 -7.02 -11.69 -6.09
N THR A 270 -5.70 -11.74 -6.29
CA THR A 270 -4.72 -11.39 -5.25
C THR A 270 -4.75 -9.89 -4.96
N LEU A 271 -4.85 -9.06 -5.99
CA LEU A 271 -4.97 -7.61 -5.81
C LEU A 271 -6.35 -7.21 -5.26
N TYR A 272 -7.41 -7.90 -5.68
CA TYR A 272 -8.73 -7.70 -5.09
C TYR A 272 -8.72 -7.91 -3.58
N ASN A 273 -8.08 -9.00 -3.11
CA ASN A 273 -7.92 -9.30 -1.68
C ASN A 273 -7.03 -8.29 -0.94
N LYS A 274 -6.25 -7.49 -1.65
CA LYS A 274 -5.45 -6.39 -1.11
C LYS A 274 -6.15 -5.02 -1.18
N GLY A 275 -7.45 -5.02 -1.44
CA GLY A 275 -8.29 -3.83 -1.41
C GLY A 275 -8.49 -3.12 -2.76
N PHE A 276 -7.95 -3.63 -3.88
CA PHE A 276 -8.22 -3.09 -5.21
C PHE A 276 -9.58 -3.58 -5.70
N LYS A 277 -10.67 -3.04 -5.14
CA LYS A 277 -12.04 -3.53 -5.40
C LYS A 277 -12.46 -3.42 -6.87
N GLY A 278 -11.88 -2.51 -7.64
CA GLY A 278 -12.12 -2.38 -9.08
C GLY A 278 -11.57 -3.53 -9.93
N GLU A 279 -10.78 -4.48 -9.36
CA GLU A 279 -10.39 -5.71 -10.07
C GLU A 279 -11.59 -6.59 -10.45
N LYS A 280 -12.66 -6.59 -9.64
CA LYS A 280 -13.87 -7.39 -9.89
C LYS A 280 -14.85 -6.68 -10.83
N ASP A 281 -14.70 -5.38 -11.03
CA ASP A 281 -15.58 -4.60 -11.90
C ASP A 281 -15.15 -4.76 -13.37
N HIS A 282 -16.12 -4.89 -14.28
CA HIS A 282 -15.76 -4.99 -15.69
C HIS A 282 -15.07 -3.69 -16.15
N TRP A 283 -13.90 -3.80 -16.77
CA TRP A 283 -13.05 -2.65 -17.09
C TRP A 283 -13.72 -1.57 -17.95
N ARG A 284 -14.72 -1.92 -18.79
CA ARG A 284 -15.55 -0.98 -19.57
C ARG A 284 -16.73 -0.40 -18.79
N SER A 285 -16.88 -0.73 -17.52
CA SER A 285 -18.00 -0.24 -16.69
C SER A 285 -18.04 1.27 -16.56
N ARG A 286 -16.87 1.92 -16.68
CA ARG A 286 -16.65 3.36 -16.43
C ARG A 286 -16.98 3.81 -14.99
N ARG A 287 -17.02 2.86 -14.04
CA ARG A 287 -17.26 3.12 -12.61
C ARG A 287 -15.97 3.39 -11.82
N THR A 288 -14.82 3.26 -12.47
CA THR A 288 -13.49 3.49 -11.87
C THR A 288 -12.84 4.72 -12.48
N ILE A 289 -11.96 5.38 -11.70
CA ILE A 289 -11.34 6.65 -12.12
C ILE A 289 -10.40 6.50 -13.32
N CYS A 290 -9.69 5.38 -13.40
CA CYS A 290 -8.89 4.96 -14.54
C CYS A 290 -8.79 3.44 -14.57
N VAL A 291 -8.27 2.88 -15.66
CA VAL A 291 -8.15 1.42 -15.88
C VAL A 291 -6.70 1.05 -16.13
N LYS A 292 -6.15 0.18 -15.28
CA LYS A 292 -4.84 -0.45 -15.52
C LYS A 292 -4.85 -1.26 -16.79
N THR A 293 -3.84 -1.07 -17.65
CA THR A 293 -3.58 -1.92 -18.81
C THR A 293 -2.09 -2.07 -19.07
N HIS A 294 -1.72 -3.18 -19.72
CA HIS A 294 -0.40 -3.46 -20.29
C HIS A 294 -0.48 -3.63 -21.80
N GLU A 295 -1.68 -3.47 -22.37
CA GLU A 295 -1.91 -3.59 -23.80
C GLU A 295 -1.27 -2.41 -24.55
N SER A 296 -0.77 -2.68 -25.77
CA SER A 296 -0.10 -1.69 -26.61
C SER A 296 -0.52 -1.77 -28.09
N GLY A 297 -1.47 -2.63 -28.44
CA GLY A 297 -2.03 -2.68 -29.77
C GLY A 297 -2.83 -1.42 -30.12
N ARG A 298 -2.81 -1.00 -31.38
CA ARG A 298 -3.58 0.17 -31.84
C ARG A 298 -5.05 0.11 -31.45
N ARG A 299 -5.70 -1.06 -31.61
CA ARG A 299 -7.12 -1.25 -31.28
C ARG A 299 -7.39 -1.06 -29.81
N GLU A 300 -6.50 -1.55 -28.95
CA GLU A 300 -6.60 -1.45 -27.50
C GLU A 300 -6.38 -0.02 -27.03
N ILE A 301 -5.38 0.68 -27.61
CA ILE A 301 -5.06 2.07 -27.27
C ILE A 301 -6.19 3.01 -27.68
N GLU A 302 -6.71 2.87 -28.89
CA GLU A 302 -7.76 3.73 -29.44
C GLU A 302 -9.10 3.64 -28.69
N MET A 303 -9.31 2.60 -27.86
CA MET A 303 -10.49 2.48 -26.99
C MET A 303 -10.51 3.49 -25.84
N PHE A 304 -9.36 4.04 -25.47
CA PHE A 304 -9.24 5.03 -24.42
C PHE A 304 -9.26 6.46 -24.96
N ASP A 305 -9.90 7.35 -24.22
CA ASP A 305 -9.95 8.78 -24.56
C ASP A 305 -8.67 9.50 -24.16
N SER A 306 -8.02 9.02 -23.09
CA SER A 306 -6.75 9.54 -22.57
C SER A 306 -6.00 8.47 -21.77
N ALA A 307 -4.71 8.70 -21.53
CA ALA A 307 -3.91 7.78 -20.73
C ALA A 307 -2.81 8.48 -19.92
N ILE A 308 -2.58 7.93 -18.72
CA ILE A 308 -1.34 8.14 -17.99
C ILE A 308 -0.39 7.01 -18.40
N LEU A 309 0.69 7.35 -19.11
CA LEU A 309 1.71 6.41 -19.55
C LEU A 309 2.86 6.39 -18.54
N LEU A 310 2.90 5.34 -17.72
CA LEU A 310 3.93 5.14 -16.70
C LEU A 310 5.12 4.39 -17.29
N ILE A 311 6.26 5.06 -17.36
CA ILE A 311 7.52 4.52 -17.86
C ILE A 311 8.47 4.31 -16.70
N ARG A 312 9.13 3.15 -16.65
CA ARG A 312 10.13 2.80 -15.63
C ARG A 312 11.39 2.29 -16.33
N ASN A 313 12.53 2.46 -15.66
CA ASN A 313 13.79 1.89 -16.09
C ASN A 313 13.63 0.43 -16.56
N PRO A 314 13.97 0.09 -17.81
CA PRO A 314 13.72 -1.24 -18.38
C PRO A 314 14.47 -2.35 -17.62
N TYR A 315 15.70 -2.12 -17.18
CA TYR A 315 16.44 -3.10 -16.38
C TYR A 315 15.67 -3.49 -15.11
N ARG A 316 15.12 -2.49 -14.40
CA ARG A 316 14.33 -2.71 -13.19
C ARG A 316 12.96 -3.33 -13.47
N SER A 317 12.35 -2.95 -14.59
CA SER A 317 11.05 -3.50 -14.99
C SER A 317 11.15 -4.97 -15.42
N LEU A 318 12.18 -5.33 -16.19
CA LEU A 318 12.45 -6.70 -16.61
C LEU A 318 12.70 -7.63 -15.41
N VAL A 319 13.55 -7.22 -14.48
CA VAL A 319 13.79 -7.98 -13.24
C VAL A 319 12.50 -8.12 -12.41
N ALA A 320 11.71 -7.06 -12.30
CA ALA A 320 10.47 -7.09 -11.54
C ALA A 320 9.43 -8.01 -12.16
N GLU A 321 9.30 -8.01 -13.49
CA GLU A 321 8.36 -8.86 -14.22
C GLU A 321 8.80 -10.32 -14.25
N PHE A 322 10.10 -10.59 -14.42
CA PHE A 322 10.63 -11.95 -14.34
C PHE A 322 10.36 -12.58 -12.95
N ASN A 323 10.63 -11.84 -11.89
CA ASN A 323 10.28 -12.28 -10.54
C ASN A 323 8.78 -12.57 -10.39
N ARG A 324 7.91 -11.71 -10.95
CA ARG A 324 6.47 -11.91 -10.91
C ARG A 324 6.03 -13.16 -11.66
N LYS A 325 6.61 -13.45 -12.81
CA LYS A 325 6.31 -14.65 -13.61
C LYS A 325 6.75 -15.92 -12.91
N CYS A 326 7.93 -15.92 -12.33
CA CYS A 326 8.48 -17.11 -11.66
C CYS A 326 7.89 -17.37 -10.26
N ALA A 327 7.50 -16.32 -9.52
CA ALA A 327 7.17 -16.44 -8.10
C ALA A 327 5.99 -15.56 -7.63
N GLY A 328 5.18 -15.04 -8.54
CA GLY A 328 4.02 -14.21 -8.22
C GLY A 328 4.37 -12.80 -7.72
N HIS A 329 3.37 -12.08 -7.19
CA HIS A 329 3.50 -10.65 -6.86
C HIS A 329 4.53 -10.34 -5.77
N LEU A 330 4.71 -11.21 -4.79
CA LEU A 330 5.56 -10.98 -3.62
C LEU A 330 6.82 -11.84 -3.59
N GLY A 331 6.92 -12.83 -4.47
CA GLY A 331 8.03 -13.78 -4.53
C GLY A 331 9.22 -13.27 -5.35
N TYR A 332 10.31 -14.02 -5.24
CA TYR A 332 11.53 -13.85 -6.04
C TYR A 332 11.81 -15.11 -6.83
N ALA A 333 12.25 -14.96 -8.08
CA ALA A 333 12.73 -16.06 -8.90
C ALA A 333 13.90 -16.77 -8.20
N ALA A 334 13.91 -18.09 -8.25
CA ALA A 334 15.00 -18.88 -7.69
C ALA A 334 16.27 -18.72 -8.52
N ASP A 335 17.44 -18.94 -7.93
CA ASP A 335 18.73 -18.81 -8.60
C ASP A 335 18.83 -19.64 -9.90
N ARG A 336 18.19 -20.81 -9.92
CA ARG A 336 18.12 -21.67 -11.12
C ARG A 336 17.44 -20.96 -12.31
N ASN A 337 16.42 -20.12 -12.07
CA ASN A 337 15.71 -19.41 -13.13
C ASN A 337 16.62 -18.35 -13.79
N TRP A 338 17.44 -17.66 -12.98
CA TRP A 338 18.40 -16.66 -13.48
C TRP A 338 19.56 -17.26 -14.27
N LYS A 339 19.96 -18.50 -13.91
CA LYS A 339 21.08 -19.22 -14.54
C LYS A 339 20.67 -20.07 -15.74
N SER A 340 19.37 -20.24 -15.98
CA SER A 340 18.83 -21.01 -17.11
C SER A 340 18.67 -20.16 -18.37
N LYS A 341 18.32 -20.80 -19.49
CA LYS A 341 17.98 -20.10 -20.74
C LYS A 341 16.71 -19.23 -20.64
N GLU A 342 15.89 -19.43 -19.59
CA GLU A 342 14.67 -18.66 -19.38
C GLU A 342 14.93 -17.16 -19.27
N TRP A 343 16.01 -16.77 -18.59
CA TRP A 343 16.33 -15.35 -18.40
C TRP A 343 16.78 -14.65 -19.68
N PRO A 344 17.77 -15.15 -20.48
CA PRO A 344 18.13 -14.57 -21.78
C PRO A 344 16.95 -14.49 -22.75
N ASP A 345 16.16 -15.55 -22.88
CA ASP A 345 15.01 -15.60 -23.76
C ASP A 345 13.94 -14.59 -23.35
N PHE A 346 13.73 -14.45 -22.02
CA PHE A 346 12.85 -13.44 -21.47
C PHE A 346 13.33 -12.03 -21.79
N VAL A 347 14.61 -11.72 -21.58
CA VAL A 347 15.16 -10.38 -21.86
C VAL A 347 15.00 -10.03 -23.35
N ASN A 348 15.35 -10.95 -24.26
CA ASN A 348 15.22 -10.73 -25.70
C ASN A 348 13.79 -10.39 -26.11
N SER A 349 12.80 -11.10 -25.57
CA SER A 349 11.39 -10.90 -25.93
C SER A 349 10.82 -9.66 -25.24
N TYR A 350 11.10 -9.46 -23.95
CA TYR A 350 10.45 -8.43 -23.15
C TYR A 350 11.08 -7.05 -23.25
N ALA A 351 12.38 -6.95 -23.59
CA ALA A 351 13.03 -5.67 -23.82
C ALA A 351 12.47 -4.97 -25.06
N SER A 352 12.22 -5.72 -26.14
CA SER A 352 11.56 -5.18 -27.34
C SER A 352 10.14 -4.72 -27.05
N TRP A 353 9.37 -5.51 -26.26
CA TRP A 353 8.02 -5.13 -25.86
C TRP A 353 8.00 -3.87 -24.99
N TRP A 354 8.96 -3.69 -24.07
CA TRP A 354 9.08 -2.45 -23.30
C TRP A 354 9.18 -1.21 -24.22
N SER A 355 9.99 -1.30 -25.25
CA SER A 355 10.14 -0.21 -26.23
C SER A 355 8.88 -0.01 -27.06
N SER A 356 8.36 -1.08 -27.69
CA SER A 356 7.17 -1.00 -28.56
C SER A 356 5.93 -0.51 -27.79
N HIS A 357 5.77 -0.91 -26.53
CA HIS A 357 4.70 -0.42 -25.68
C HIS A 357 4.70 1.11 -25.56
N VAL A 358 5.84 1.72 -25.29
CA VAL A 358 5.95 3.19 -25.19
C VAL A 358 5.70 3.84 -26.55
N LEU A 359 6.34 3.32 -27.62
CA LEU A 359 6.21 3.86 -28.97
C LEU A 359 4.77 3.81 -29.50
N ASP A 360 4.06 2.73 -29.23
CA ASP A 360 2.66 2.57 -29.65
C ASP A 360 1.74 3.54 -28.92
N TRP A 361 1.92 3.72 -27.60
CA TRP A 361 1.15 4.72 -26.85
C TRP A 361 1.46 6.15 -27.28
N LEU A 362 2.72 6.49 -27.61
CA LEU A 362 3.07 7.79 -28.18
C LEU A 362 2.43 8.01 -29.55
N LYS A 363 2.33 6.97 -30.36
CA LYS A 363 1.81 7.04 -31.73
C LYS A 363 0.28 7.06 -31.80
N TYR A 364 -0.41 6.26 -30.99
CA TYR A 364 -1.85 6.02 -31.11
C TYR A 364 -2.66 6.62 -29.95
N GLY A 365 -2.03 7.04 -28.87
CA GLY A 365 -2.70 7.66 -27.74
C GLY A 365 -3.21 9.07 -28.08
N LYS A 366 -4.49 9.34 -27.76
CA LYS A 366 -5.15 10.61 -28.10
C LYS A 366 -4.69 11.77 -27.23
N ARG A 367 -4.72 11.58 -25.91
CA ARG A 367 -4.29 12.55 -24.89
C ARG A 367 -3.48 11.79 -23.86
N LEU A 368 -2.21 12.15 -23.70
CA LEU A 368 -1.28 11.47 -22.82
C LEU A 368 -0.79 12.37 -21.69
N LEU A 369 -0.50 11.75 -20.56
CA LEU A 369 0.41 12.27 -19.52
C LEU A 369 1.51 11.22 -19.36
N VAL A 370 2.74 11.58 -19.70
CA VAL A 370 3.91 10.71 -19.50
C VAL A 370 4.45 10.91 -18.09
N VAL A 371 4.55 9.81 -17.34
CA VAL A 371 5.06 9.82 -15.96
C VAL A 371 6.23 8.85 -15.85
N HIS A 372 7.39 9.33 -15.39
CA HIS A 372 8.52 8.46 -15.07
C HIS A 372 8.38 7.93 -13.63
N TYR A 373 8.44 6.61 -13.47
CA TYR A 373 8.33 5.95 -12.17
C TYR A 373 9.36 6.47 -11.15
N GLU A 374 10.58 6.71 -11.62
CA GLU A 374 11.65 7.21 -10.79
C GLU A 374 11.39 8.63 -10.31
N GLU A 375 10.76 9.48 -11.14
CA GLU A 375 10.33 10.83 -10.74
C GLU A 375 9.14 10.77 -9.78
N LEU A 376 8.14 9.93 -10.07
CA LEU A 376 7.02 9.71 -9.14
C LEU A 376 7.53 9.25 -7.76
N ARG A 377 8.63 8.48 -7.72
CA ARG A 377 9.23 8.04 -6.46
C ARG A 377 10.03 9.13 -5.76
N ARG A 378 10.72 9.98 -6.50
CA ARG A 378 11.57 11.07 -5.99
C ARG A 378 10.73 12.26 -5.52
N SER A 379 9.79 12.68 -6.38
CA SER A 379 8.94 13.86 -6.22
C SER A 379 7.47 13.45 -6.15
N LEU A 380 7.13 12.65 -5.10
CA LEU A 380 5.83 11.98 -5.03
C LEU A 380 4.65 12.94 -5.16
N VAL A 381 4.59 13.95 -4.30
CA VAL A 381 3.40 14.82 -4.21
C VAL A 381 3.24 15.71 -5.45
N PRO A 382 4.29 16.40 -5.97
CA PRO A 382 4.16 17.13 -7.22
C PRO A 382 3.68 16.26 -8.38
N THR A 383 4.32 15.13 -8.63
CA THR A 383 3.95 14.22 -9.72
C THR A 383 2.54 13.64 -9.55
N LEU A 384 2.17 13.25 -8.33
CA LEU A 384 0.83 12.73 -8.04
C LEU A 384 -0.24 13.81 -8.26
N ARG A 385 0.05 15.08 -7.93
CA ARG A 385 -0.84 16.21 -8.19
C ARG A 385 -1.11 16.38 -9.69
N GLU A 386 -0.09 16.26 -10.53
CA GLU A 386 -0.24 16.28 -11.99
C GLU A 386 -1.13 15.11 -12.48
N MET A 387 -0.88 13.90 -11.95
CA MET A 387 -1.69 12.72 -12.29
C MET A 387 -3.17 12.91 -11.91
N VAL A 388 -3.44 13.42 -10.72
CA VAL A 388 -4.80 13.66 -10.22
C VAL A 388 -5.50 14.78 -10.99
N ALA A 389 -4.78 15.88 -11.31
CA ALA A 389 -5.28 16.95 -12.17
C ALA A 389 -5.61 16.44 -13.59
N PHE A 390 -4.79 15.55 -14.16
CA PHE A 390 -5.04 14.92 -15.43
C PHE A 390 -6.33 14.05 -15.41
N LEU A 391 -6.65 13.43 -14.26
CA LEU A 391 -7.88 12.69 -14.01
C LEU A 391 -9.08 13.60 -13.70
N ASN A 392 -8.90 14.92 -13.72
CA ASN A 392 -9.91 15.93 -13.43
C ASN A 392 -10.52 15.80 -12.02
N VAL A 393 -9.68 15.53 -11.03
CA VAL A 393 -10.06 15.46 -9.61
C VAL A 393 -9.28 16.51 -8.83
N SER A 394 -9.97 17.27 -7.98
CA SER A 394 -9.33 18.14 -6.99
C SER A 394 -8.99 17.34 -5.74
N VAL A 395 -7.86 17.61 -5.13
CA VAL A 395 -7.39 16.92 -3.92
C VAL A 395 -6.82 17.94 -2.94
N SER A 396 -7.12 17.77 -1.65
CA SER A 396 -6.58 18.65 -0.59
C SER A 396 -5.13 18.32 -0.27
N GLU A 397 -4.39 19.28 0.27
CA GLU A 397 -3.00 19.09 0.72
C GLU A 397 -2.93 18.03 1.84
N GLU A 398 -3.85 18.06 2.80
CA GLU A 398 -3.88 17.07 3.88
C GLU A 398 -4.03 15.66 3.33
N ARG A 399 -4.85 15.49 2.30
CA ARG A 399 -5.03 14.17 1.67
C ARG A 399 -3.76 13.72 0.94
N LEU A 400 -3.06 14.61 0.25
CA LEU A 400 -1.77 14.30 -0.39
C LEU A 400 -0.69 13.94 0.65
N LEU A 401 -0.64 14.62 1.78
CA LEU A 401 0.28 14.31 2.88
C LEU A 401 -0.07 12.96 3.53
N CYS A 402 -1.35 12.65 3.68
CA CYS A 402 -1.78 11.32 4.11
C CYS A 402 -1.32 10.23 3.12
N VAL A 403 -1.44 10.46 1.81
CA VAL A 403 -0.94 9.53 0.79
C VAL A 403 0.57 9.34 0.89
N GLU A 404 1.32 10.41 1.08
CA GLU A 404 2.77 10.35 1.25
C GLU A 404 3.16 9.52 2.48
N ASN A 405 2.42 9.68 3.58
CA ASN A 405 2.61 8.90 4.80
C ASN A 405 2.25 7.41 4.61
N ASN A 406 1.28 7.10 3.76
CA ASN A 406 0.80 5.75 3.43
C ASN A 406 1.33 5.23 2.08
N LYS A 407 2.37 5.81 1.50
CA LYS A 407 2.84 5.48 0.14
C LYS A 407 3.25 4.02 -0.07
N GLU A 408 3.62 3.32 1.00
CA GLU A 408 4.06 1.93 0.95
C GLU A 408 2.87 0.98 1.12
N GLY A 409 2.35 0.45 0.03
CA GLY A 409 1.25 -0.54 0.08
C GLY A 409 1.70 -1.95 0.51
N SER A 410 0.75 -2.81 0.83
CA SER A 410 0.96 -4.22 1.25
C SER A 410 1.42 -5.16 0.11
N PHE A 411 1.63 -4.64 -1.08
CA PHE A 411 2.04 -5.37 -2.29
C PHE A 411 3.54 -5.25 -2.60
N ARG A 412 4.34 -4.58 -1.75
CA ARG A 412 5.79 -4.45 -1.93
C ARG A 412 6.49 -5.77 -1.56
N ARG A 413 7.40 -6.23 -2.42
CA ARG A 413 8.32 -7.32 -2.09
C ARG A 413 9.22 -6.90 -0.93
N ARG A 414 9.32 -7.73 0.12
CA ARG A 414 10.20 -7.49 1.28
C ARG A 414 11.50 -8.25 1.10
N GLY A 415 12.64 -7.59 1.40
CA GLY A 415 13.94 -8.23 1.56
C GLY A 415 14.57 -8.73 0.26
N ARG A 416 15.23 -7.84 -0.48
CA ARG A 416 16.26 -8.25 -1.44
C ARG A 416 17.57 -8.47 -0.66
N ARG A 417 18.25 -9.61 -0.89
CA ARG A 417 19.65 -9.77 -0.46
C ARG A 417 20.49 -8.74 -1.22
N SER A 418 21.34 -7.98 -0.53
CA SER A 418 22.15 -6.88 -1.09
C SER A 418 23.25 -7.36 -2.04
N HIS A 419 23.37 -8.65 -2.32
CA HIS A 419 24.46 -9.29 -3.06
C HIS A 419 23.98 -10.11 -4.26
N ASP A 420 22.75 -9.86 -4.80
CA ASP A 420 22.39 -10.50 -6.07
C ASP A 420 23.26 -9.91 -7.19
N PRO A 421 24.05 -10.73 -7.91
CA PRO A 421 24.80 -10.25 -9.06
C PRO A 421 23.87 -9.64 -10.08
N GLU A 422 24.35 -8.65 -10.81
CA GLU A 422 23.59 -8.03 -11.89
C GLU A 422 23.32 -9.10 -12.97
N PRO A 423 22.04 -9.42 -13.27
CA PRO A 423 21.72 -10.58 -14.09
C PRO A 423 21.89 -10.34 -15.60
N PHE A 424 22.38 -9.16 -16.02
CA PHE A 424 22.48 -8.77 -17.43
C PHE A 424 23.88 -8.96 -17.99
N THR A 425 23.99 -9.68 -19.10
CA THR A 425 25.25 -9.78 -19.87
C THR A 425 25.51 -8.48 -20.66
N PRO A 426 26.77 -8.27 -21.15
CA PRO A 426 27.08 -7.14 -22.03
C PRO A 426 26.14 -7.03 -23.23
N GLU A 427 25.84 -8.15 -23.91
CA GLU A 427 24.95 -8.21 -25.08
C GLU A 427 23.52 -7.80 -24.74
N MET A 428 23.00 -8.24 -23.58
CA MET A 428 21.70 -7.80 -23.08
C MET A 428 21.70 -6.30 -22.79
N LYS A 429 22.77 -5.77 -22.23
CA LYS A 429 22.90 -4.33 -21.97
C LYS A 429 22.92 -3.53 -23.23
N ASP A 430 23.66 -3.96 -24.27
CA ASP A 430 23.69 -3.28 -25.55
C ASP A 430 22.32 -3.27 -26.23
N LEU A 431 21.60 -4.39 -26.17
CA LEU A 431 20.24 -4.50 -26.69
C LEU A 431 19.28 -3.53 -25.96
N ILE A 432 19.26 -3.57 -24.63
CA ILE A 432 18.39 -2.71 -23.81
C ILE A 432 18.73 -1.24 -24.01
N ASN A 433 20.02 -0.89 -24.05
CA ASN A 433 20.48 0.48 -24.29
C ASN A 433 20.07 0.98 -25.68
N GLY A 434 20.02 0.10 -26.68
CA GLY A 434 19.46 0.41 -28.00
C GLY A 434 18.00 0.83 -27.91
N TYR A 435 17.18 0.08 -27.18
CA TYR A 435 15.77 0.42 -26.96
C TYR A 435 15.59 1.69 -26.12
N ILE A 436 16.43 1.92 -25.11
CA ILE A 436 16.43 3.17 -24.32
C ILE A 436 16.64 4.38 -25.24
N ARG A 437 17.66 4.34 -26.12
CA ARG A 437 17.92 5.44 -27.09
C ARG A 437 16.74 5.68 -28.01
N THR A 438 16.11 4.61 -28.51
CA THR A 438 14.94 4.70 -29.39
C THR A 438 13.76 5.37 -28.69
N VAL A 439 13.46 4.97 -27.45
CA VAL A 439 12.36 5.54 -26.65
C VAL A 439 12.68 6.99 -26.25
N ASP A 440 13.91 7.29 -25.81
CA ASP A 440 14.33 8.65 -25.48
C ASP A 440 14.15 9.62 -26.66
N LYS A 441 14.61 9.18 -27.85
CA LYS A 441 14.41 9.97 -29.06
C LYS A 441 12.93 10.19 -29.36
N ALA A 442 12.10 9.14 -29.31
CA ALA A 442 10.67 9.25 -29.58
C ALA A 442 9.94 10.19 -28.60
N LEU A 443 10.28 10.14 -27.32
CA LEU A 443 9.73 11.07 -26.31
C LEU A 443 10.06 12.52 -26.67
N ARG A 444 11.32 12.82 -27.02
CA ARG A 444 11.76 14.18 -27.41
C ARG A 444 11.10 14.65 -28.71
N ASP A 445 10.99 13.76 -29.70
CA ASP A 445 10.32 14.05 -30.97
C ASP A 445 8.83 14.40 -30.79
N HIS A 446 8.20 13.92 -29.69
CA HIS A 446 6.83 14.26 -29.30
C HIS A 446 6.75 15.38 -28.24
N ASN A 447 7.82 16.13 -28.03
CA ASN A 447 7.92 17.22 -27.02
C ASN A 447 7.72 16.79 -25.57
N TRP A 448 7.97 15.53 -25.24
CA TRP A 448 8.01 15.06 -23.86
C TRP A 448 9.42 15.17 -23.26
N THR A 449 9.48 15.21 -21.94
CA THR A 449 10.77 15.03 -21.24
C THR A 449 11.36 13.68 -21.58
N GLY A 450 12.61 13.65 -21.99
CA GLY A 450 13.33 12.42 -22.29
C GLY A 450 13.51 11.52 -21.04
N LEU A 451 14.03 10.33 -21.27
CA LEU A 451 14.24 9.36 -20.20
C LEU A 451 15.28 9.87 -19.18
N PRO A 452 15.10 9.56 -17.87
CA PRO A 452 16.10 9.86 -16.85
C PRO A 452 17.48 9.27 -17.19
N ARG A 453 18.55 10.04 -16.95
CA ARG A 453 19.93 9.62 -17.27
C ARG A 453 20.34 8.31 -16.60
N GLU A 454 19.77 8.01 -15.44
CA GLU A 454 20.02 6.76 -14.71
C GLU A 454 19.45 5.50 -15.38
N TYR A 455 18.75 5.61 -16.53
CA TYR A 455 18.27 4.44 -17.27
C TYR A 455 19.40 3.72 -17.99
N VAL A 456 20.43 4.43 -18.37
CA VAL A 456 21.64 3.84 -18.97
C VAL A 456 22.62 3.54 -17.83
N PRO A 457 23.00 2.27 -17.59
CA PRO A 457 24.02 1.92 -16.60
C PRO A 457 25.36 2.59 -16.95
N ARG A 458 26.07 3.07 -15.93
CA ARG A 458 27.43 3.60 -16.07
C ARG A 458 28.45 2.47 -16.22
#